data_316501e50dafcd5053e6433c2714273a
#
_entry.id   316501e50dafcd5053e6433c2714273a
#
_cell.length_a   1.000
_cell.length_b   1.000
_cell.length_c   1.000
_cell.angle_alpha   90.00
_cell.angle_beta   90.00
_cell.angle_gamma   90.00
#
_symmetry.space_group_name_H-M   'P 1'
#
loop_
_entity.id
_entity.type
_entity.pdbx_description
1 polymer ?
#
loop_
_entity_poly.entity_id
_entity_poly.type
_entity_poly.pdbx_seq_one_letter_code
_entity_poly.pdbx_strand_id
1 'polypeptide(L)'
;MASLLSKAKSAVGSAMGYTSALTAPTRSFKGNGTDFERFVGFLAASIFSIIYVAAPLYLFAALLSVPFYGLTSWTTIKLWLPLVASMLLPDSIHHVLSPLILCSWPFRQIPKYFEFEEFHEMGDEELKKSGKNYIFAVHPHGVFSYVGVCGAITSMNAPDGIGPKLSSKVPTAAASVLKKFPLLKDVLGVFGVIPADAKTLAKQLKANSLVLYVGGMAELFKTSPKRDAVYLKGRKGFIKIALRSGADVLPCYFFVNTTVLEAMTYGPLADLSRKLGVSMTLFWGRFFLPMPKRVPLTYARGRPLGLPHIPEPTEAEIDHWHAVYCERVKELFERYKGFNPDYKHKELLVE
;
A
#
# COMPACT_ATOMS: atom_id res chain seq x y z
N MET A 1 34.56 -13.63 16.77
CA MET A 1 34.23 -12.23 16.98
C MET A 1 34.87 -11.28 15.99
N ALA A 2 36.22 -11.35 15.78
CA ALA A 2 36.94 -10.50 14.80
C ALA A 2 36.47 -10.68 13.33
N SER A 3 36.15 -11.90 12.90
CA SER A 3 35.67 -12.20 11.53
C SER A 3 34.27 -11.66 11.23
N LEU A 4 33.41 -11.59 12.24
CA LEU A 4 32.07 -10.99 12.15
C LEU A 4 32.14 -9.46 12.07
N LEU A 5 33.07 -8.86 12.83
CA LEU A 5 33.32 -7.41 12.76
C LEU A 5 33.97 -7.00 11.42
N SER A 6 34.81 -7.84 10.82
CA SER A 6 35.40 -7.62 9.49
C SER A 6 34.33 -7.72 8.38
N LYS A 7 33.41 -8.70 8.43
CA LYS A 7 32.27 -8.81 7.49
C LYS A 7 31.27 -7.66 7.66
N ALA A 8 30.99 -7.23 8.91
CA ALA A 8 30.15 -6.06 9.17
C ALA A 8 30.78 -4.77 8.64
N LYS A 9 32.09 -4.57 8.81
CA LYS A 9 32.83 -3.43 8.24
C LYS A 9 32.86 -3.45 6.70
N SER A 10 32.99 -4.63 6.08
CA SER A 10 32.91 -4.78 4.62
C SER A 10 31.49 -4.46 4.10
N ALA A 11 30.43 -4.88 4.81
CA ALA A 11 29.05 -4.56 4.45
C ALA A 11 28.73 -3.06 4.64
N VAL A 12 29.27 -2.43 5.69
CA VAL A 12 29.17 -0.97 5.89
C VAL A 12 29.97 -0.20 4.84
N GLY A 13 31.14 -0.70 4.44
CA GLY A 13 31.92 -0.13 3.34
C GLY A 13 31.21 -0.22 1.98
N SER A 14 30.50 -1.31 1.71
CA SER A 14 29.69 -1.44 0.51
C SER A 14 28.42 -0.58 0.57
N ALA A 15 27.84 -0.36 1.76
CA ALA A 15 26.74 0.57 1.97
C ALA A 15 27.16 2.05 1.85
N MET A 16 28.39 2.39 2.25
CA MET A 16 28.96 3.75 2.06
C MET A 16 29.37 4.03 0.61
N GLY A 17 29.67 3.00 -0.21
CA GLY A 17 29.91 3.16 -1.66
C GLY A 17 28.66 3.60 -2.44
N TYR A 18 27.49 3.55 -1.82
CA TYR A 18 26.21 3.96 -2.42
C TYR A 18 26.00 5.48 -2.52
N THR A 19 26.80 6.30 -1.84
CA THR A 19 26.59 7.76 -1.79
C THR A 19 27.17 8.53 -2.99
N SER A 20 27.99 7.92 -3.84
CA SER A 20 28.78 8.66 -4.84
C SER A 20 28.24 8.64 -6.29
N ALA A 21 27.14 7.96 -6.59
CA ALA A 21 26.60 7.90 -7.95
C ALA A 21 25.07 7.89 -8.00
N LEU A 22 24.40 8.74 -7.20
CA LEU A 22 22.96 8.91 -7.34
C LEU A 22 22.69 9.85 -8.52
N THR A 23 22.40 9.25 -9.69
CA THR A 23 21.83 9.96 -10.86
C THR A 23 20.59 10.76 -10.41
N ALA A 24 20.31 11.85 -11.13
CA ALA A 24 19.08 12.63 -10.89
C ALA A 24 17.86 11.69 -10.87
N PRO A 25 16.84 11.98 -10.02
CA PRO A 25 15.65 11.16 -9.94
C PRO A 25 15.02 10.95 -11.31
N THR A 26 14.86 9.70 -11.73
CA THR A 26 14.24 9.38 -13.02
C THR A 26 12.74 9.28 -12.83
N ARG A 27 12.00 10.20 -13.47
CA ARG A 27 10.54 10.11 -13.53
C ARG A 27 10.15 8.97 -14.46
N SER A 28 9.48 7.96 -13.92
CA SER A 28 9.00 6.80 -14.68
C SER A 28 7.60 7.00 -15.25
N PHE A 29 6.78 7.83 -14.59
CA PHE A 29 5.41 8.13 -15.02
C PHE A 29 4.98 9.54 -14.62
N LYS A 30 4.12 10.16 -15.45
CA LYS A 30 3.40 11.41 -15.15
C LYS A 30 1.98 11.38 -15.70
N GLY A 31 1.00 11.51 -14.80
CA GLY A 31 -0.43 11.51 -15.10
C GLY A 31 -0.92 12.84 -15.68
N ASN A 32 -0.74 13.04 -16.99
CA ASN A 32 -1.32 14.17 -17.70
C ASN A 32 -2.64 13.77 -18.36
N GLY A 33 -3.63 14.66 -18.35
CA GLY A 33 -4.93 14.37 -18.96
C GLY A 33 -5.78 15.60 -19.20
N THR A 34 -6.80 15.45 -20.05
CA THR A 34 -7.86 16.44 -20.28
C THR A 34 -8.80 16.53 -19.06
N ASP A 35 -9.61 17.58 -18.99
CA ASP A 35 -10.57 17.74 -17.90
C ASP A 35 -11.63 16.62 -17.92
N PHE A 36 -12.03 16.14 -19.09
CA PHE A 36 -12.92 15.00 -19.21
C PHE A 36 -12.30 13.70 -18.63
N GLU A 37 -11.05 13.41 -18.98
CA GLU A 37 -10.32 12.25 -18.44
C GLU A 37 -10.16 12.36 -16.91
N ARG A 38 -9.84 13.54 -16.40
CA ARG A 38 -9.76 13.80 -14.95
C ARG A 38 -11.12 13.60 -14.26
N PHE A 39 -12.20 14.06 -14.89
CA PHE A 39 -13.55 13.84 -14.37
C PHE A 39 -13.91 12.36 -14.30
N VAL A 40 -13.62 11.59 -15.34
CA VAL A 40 -13.81 10.14 -15.34
C VAL A 40 -12.94 9.47 -14.28
N GLY A 41 -11.68 9.90 -14.15
CA GLY A 41 -10.76 9.43 -13.10
C GLY A 41 -11.29 9.71 -11.69
N PHE A 42 -11.90 10.88 -11.47
CA PHE A 42 -12.57 11.21 -10.22
C PHE A 42 -13.72 10.26 -9.91
N LEU A 43 -14.60 10.00 -10.87
CA LEU A 43 -15.72 9.06 -10.70
C LEU A 43 -15.22 7.64 -10.38
N ALA A 44 -14.23 7.17 -11.15
CA ALA A 44 -13.66 5.85 -10.94
C ALA A 44 -12.94 5.73 -9.58
N ALA A 45 -12.18 6.74 -9.16
CA ALA A 45 -11.54 6.78 -7.85
C ALA A 45 -12.56 6.83 -6.70
N SER A 46 -13.69 7.56 -6.88
CA SER A 46 -14.74 7.68 -5.88
C SER A 46 -15.46 6.36 -5.61
N ILE A 47 -15.57 5.48 -6.60
CA ILE A 47 -16.19 4.16 -6.45
C ILE A 47 -15.52 3.37 -5.31
N PHE A 48 -14.19 3.40 -5.20
CA PHE A 48 -13.46 2.66 -4.16
C PHE A 48 -13.84 3.11 -2.76
N SER A 49 -13.75 4.41 -2.49
CA SER A 49 -14.05 4.93 -1.15
C SER A 49 -15.53 4.85 -0.81
N ILE A 50 -16.40 4.99 -1.80
CA ILE A 50 -17.86 4.80 -1.61
C ILE A 50 -18.17 3.35 -1.25
N ILE A 51 -17.63 2.38 -1.98
CA ILE A 51 -17.86 0.95 -1.69
C ILE A 51 -17.30 0.59 -0.32
N TYR A 52 -16.15 1.16 0.06
CA TYR A 52 -15.55 0.91 1.37
C TYR A 52 -16.47 1.33 2.53
N VAL A 53 -17.24 2.40 2.37
CA VAL A 53 -18.27 2.83 3.34
C VAL A 53 -19.57 2.07 3.16
N ALA A 54 -19.98 1.87 1.91
CA ALA A 54 -21.26 1.25 1.60
C ALA A 54 -21.32 -0.24 1.98
N ALA A 55 -20.24 -0.98 1.84
CA ALA A 55 -20.24 -2.42 2.11
C ALA A 55 -20.57 -2.77 3.59
N PRO A 56 -19.95 -2.13 4.61
CA PRO A 56 -20.36 -2.33 6.00
C PRO A 56 -21.80 -1.88 6.28
N LEU A 57 -22.23 -0.76 5.73
CA LEU A 57 -23.61 -0.26 5.88
C LEU A 57 -24.62 -1.20 5.24
N TYR A 58 -24.29 -1.74 4.07
CA TYR A 58 -25.11 -2.73 3.38
C TYR A 58 -25.24 -4.02 4.18
N LEU A 59 -24.13 -4.52 4.74
CA LEU A 59 -24.14 -5.69 5.64
C LEU A 59 -25.03 -5.42 6.85
N PHE A 60 -24.93 -4.24 7.46
CA PHE A 60 -25.75 -3.85 8.59
C PHE A 60 -27.24 -3.80 8.22
N ALA A 61 -27.59 -3.21 7.07
CA ALA A 61 -28.97 -3.20 6.56
C ALA A 61 -29.50 -4.62 6.30
N ALA A 62 -28.67 -5.51 5.75
CA ALA A 62 -29.05 -6.90 5.54
C ALA A 62 -29.29 -7.63 6.89
N LEU A 63 -28.46 -7.40 7.90
CA LEU A 63 -28.66 -7.95 9.23
C LEU A 63 -29.96 -7.45 9.86
N LEU A 64 -30.26 -6.15 9.75
CA LEU A 64 -31.50 -5.56 10.26
C LEU A 64 -32.72 -6.07 9.51
N SER A 65 -32.60 -6.46 8.25
CA SER A 65 -33.77 -6.96 7.49
C SER A 65 -34.41 -8.21 8.11
N VAL A 66 -33.62 -9.04 8.80
CA VAL A 66 -34.09 -10.29 9.41
C VAL A 66 -35.12 -10.05 10.52
N PRO A 67 -34.84 -9.23 11.57
CA PRO A 67 -35.86 -8.97 12.61
C PRO A 67 -37.06 -8.13 12.13
N PHE A 68 -36.87 -7.29 11.09
CA PHE A 68 -37.97 -6.43 10.62
C PHE A 68 -38.90 -7.10 9.59
N TYR A 69 -38.34 -7.96 8.73
CA TYR A 69 -39.12 -8.56 7.62
C TYR A 69 -39.20 -10.09 7.69
N GLY A 70 -38.43 -10.73 8.56
CA GLY A 70 -38.34 -12.19 8.63
C GLY A 70 -37.39 -12.78 7.58
N LEU A 71 -36.90 -14.02 7.84
CA LEU A 71 -35.95 -14.72 7.01
C LEU A 71 -36.46 -15.05 5.59
N THR A 72 -37.75 -15.34 5.46
CA THR A 72 -38.35 -15.77 4.20
C THR A 72 -38.89 -14.61 3.35
N SER A 73 -38.79 -13.38 3.87
CA SER A 73 -39.24 -12.18 3.14
C SER A 73 -38.40 -11.97 1.88
N TRP A 74 -39.06 -11.60 0.78
CA TRP A 74 -38.43 -11.26 -0.47
C TRP A 74 -37.42 -10.08 -0.34
N THR A 75 -37.70 -9.14 0.56
CA THR A 75 -36.81 -8.03 0.89
C THR A 75 -35.48 -8.54 1.54
N THR A 76 -35.61 -9.42 2.53
CA THR A 76 -34.45 -10.05 3.18
C THR A 76 -33.63 -10.85 2.17
N ILE A 77 -34.28 -11.69 1.36
CA ILE A 77 -33.61 -12.51 0.34
C ILE A 77 -32.81 -11.62 -0.64
N LYS A 78 -33.41 -10.53 -1.15
CA LYS A 78 -32.74 -9.60 -2.07
C LYS A 78 -31.51 -8.94 -1.45
N LEU A 79 -31.57 -8.56 -0.16
CA LEU A 79 -30.44 -7.94 0.54
C LEU A 79 -29.33 -8.94 0.84
N TRP A 80 -29.67 -10.19 1.13
CA TRP A 80 -28.66 -11.21 1.43
C TRP A 80 -28.02 -11.83 0.19
N LEU A 81 -28.70 -11.84 -0.95
CA LEU A 81 -28.22 -12.47 -2.18
C LEU A 81 -26.82 -11.99 -2.63
N PRO A 82 -26.51 -10.68 -2.70
CA PRO A 82 -25.17 -10.22 -3.07
C PRO A 82 -24.10 -10.59 -2.03
N LEU A 83 -24.46 -10.62 -0.73
CA LEU A 83 -23.52 -11.00 0.34
C LEU A 83 -23.15 -12.48 0.23
N VAL A 84 -24.17 -13.34 0.05
CA VAL A 84 -23.96 -14.79 -0.13
C VAL A 84 -23.19 -15.04 -1.42
N ALA A 85 -23.53 -14.39 -2.52
CA ALA A 85 -22.78 -14.49 -3.77
C ALA A 85 -21.31 -14.12 -3.57
N SER A 86 -21.02 -12.98 -2.90
CA SER A 86 -19.65 -12.58 -2.56
C SER A 86 -18.93 -13.64 -1.73
N MET A 87 -19.60 -14.23 -0.72
CA MET A 87 -18.98 -15.27 0.13
C MET A 87 -18.66 -16.55 -0.63
N LEU A 88 -19.46 -16.89 -1.64
CA LEU A 88 -19.29 -18.10 -2.46
C LEU A 88 -18.28 -17.89 -3.61
N LEU A 89 -18.00 -16.64 -4.00
CA LEU A 89 -17.03 -16.36 -5.05
C LEU A 89 -15.61 -16.75 -4.61
N PRO A 90 -14.94 -17.62 -5.39
CA PRO A 90 -13.57 -18.03 -5.09
C PRO A 90 -12.58 -16.87 -5.32
N ASP A 91 -11.55 -16.78 -4.49
CA ASP A 91 -10.50 -15.73 -4.62
C ASP A 91 -9.82 -15.75 -6.01
N SER A 92 -9.79 -16.90 -6.69
CA SER A 92 -9.20 -17.03 -8.02
C SER A 92 -9.86 -16.17 -9.10
N ILE A 93 -11.14 -15.80 -8.93
CA ILE A 93 -11.82 -14.93 -9.90
C ILE A 93 -11.20 -13.54 -9.96
N HIS A 94 -10.61 -13.08 -8.85
CA HIS A 94 -9.97 -11.77 -8.77
C HIS A 94 -8.74 -11.68 -9.70
N HIS A 95 -8.05 -12.79 -9.97
CA HIS A 95 -6.93 -12.80 -10.93
C HIS A 95 -7.37 -12.53 -12.36
N VAL A 96 -8.62 -12.87 -12.70
CA VAL A 96 -9.23 -12.58 -14.01
C VAL A 96 -9.79 -11.16 -14.04
N LEU A 97 -10.46 -10.73 -12.96
CA LEU A 97 -11.09 -9.41 -12.89
C LEU A 97 -10.07 -8.28 -12.77
N SER A 98 -8.95 -8.50 -12.09
CA SER A 98 -7.91 -7.50 -11.88
C SER A 98 -7.44 -6.83 -13.18
N PRO A 99 -6.93 -7.54 -14.19
CA PRO A 99 -6.53 -6.90 -15.44
C PRO A 99 -7.71 -6.27 -16.19
N LEU A 100 -8.90 -6.88 -16.18
CA LEU A 100 -10.09 -6.32 -16.84
C LEU A 100 -10.49 -4.96 -16.25
N ILE A 101 -10.39 -4.82 -14.93
CA ILE A 101 -10.75 -3.59 -14.24
C ILE A 101 -9.62 -2.57 -14.31
N LEU A 102 -8.41 -2.92 -13.89
CA LEU A 102 -7.29 -1.99 -13.78
C LEU A 102 -6.75 -1.52 -15.14
N CYS A 103 -6.92 -2.31 -16.21
CA CYS A 103 -6.59 -1.90 -17.56
C CYS A 103 -7.76 -1.25 -18.31
N SER A 104 -8.96 -1.17 -17.72
CA SER A 104 -10.11 -0.52 -18.36
C SER A 104 -9.87 0.98 -18.52
N TRP A 105 -10.48 1.56 -19.55
CA TRP A 105 -10.29 2.97 -19.86
C TRP A 105 -10.65 3.91 -18.66
N PRO A 106 -11.75 3.73 -17.90
CA PRO A 106 -12.06 4.61 -16.78
C PRO A 106 -11.02 4.56 -15.65
N PHE A 107 -10.50 3.36 -15.35
CA PHE A 107 -9.52 3.18 -14.28
C PHE A 107 -8.16 3.78 -14.64
N ARG A 108 -7.76 3.71 -15.91
CA ARG A 108 -6.54 4.38 -16.41
C ARG A 108 -6.58 5.91 -16.29
N GLN A 109 -7.76 6.50 -16.04
CA GLN A 109 -7.88 7.95 -15.81
C GLN A 109 -7.62 8.34 -14.34
N ILE A 110 -7.62 7.39 -13.39
CA ILE A 110 -7.37 7.67 -11.96
C ILE A 110 -6.02 8.36 -11.74
N PRO A 111 -4.89 7.87 -12.28
CA PRO A 111 -3.62 8.58 -12.18
C PRO A 111 -3.63 9.99 -12.76
N LYS A 112 -4.43 10.25 -13.80
CA LYS A 112 -4.58 11.59 -14.41
C LYS A 112 -5.37 12.54 -13.51
N TYR A 113 -6.39 12.03 -12.79
CA TYR A 113 -7.15 12.83 -11.83
C TYR A 113 -6.26 13.36 -10.71
N PHE A 114 -5.33 12.55 -10.22
CA PHE A 114 -4.41 12.89 -9.17
C PHE A 114 -3.11 13.55 -9.65
N GLU A 115 -2.94 13.82 -10.93
CA GLU A 115 -1.68 14.30 -11.48
C GLU A 115 -0.48 13.46 -10.97
N PHE A 116 -0.71 12.16 -10.91
CA PHE A 116 0.17 11.19 -10.28
C PHE A 116 1.54 11.13 -10.96
N GLU A 117 2.61 11.14 -10.17
CA GLU A 117 3.98 10.99 -10.65
C GLU A 117 4.68 9.83 -9.94
N GLU A 118 5.48 9.09 -10.68
CA GLU A 118 6.31 8.01 -10.16
C GLU A 118 7.79 8.29 -10.39
N PHE A 119 8.60 8.01 -9.39
CA PHE A 119 10.05 8.08 -9.42
C PHE A 119 10.64 6.76 -8.93
N HIS A 120 11.50 6.15 -9.75
CA HIS A 120 12.17 4.90 -9.41
C HIS A 120 13.68 5.11 -9.44
N GLU A 121 14.37 4.82 -8.33
CA GLU A 121 15.84 4.89 -8.25
C GLU A 121 16.51 3.68 -8.91
N MET A 122 15.76 2.61 -9.13
CA MET A 122 16.19 1.41 -9.84
C MET A 122 15.09 0.96 -10.78
N GLY A 123 15.41 0.74 -12.04
CA GLY A 123 14.47 0.30 -13.05
C GLY A 123 13.97 -1.12 -12.82
N ASP A 124 12.80 -1.44 -13.36
CA ASP A 124 12.20 -2.77 -13.21
C ASP A 124 13.03 -3.88 -13.83
N GLU A 125 13.70 -3.62 -14.95
CA GLU A 125 14.58 -4.58 -15.59
C GLU A 125 15.80 -4.91 -14.74
N GLU A 126 16.33 -3.93 -14.01
CA GLU A 126 17.47 -4.12 -13.10
C GLU A 126 17.02 -4.95 -11.88
N LEU A 127 15.82 -4.69 -11.34
CA LEU A 127 15.23 -5.49 -10.28
C LEU A 127 15.01 -6.95 -10.70
N LYS A 128 14.52 -7.18 -11.93
CA LYS A 128 14.34 -8.53 -12.48
C LYS A 128 15.67 -9.29 -12.62
N LYS A 129 16.72 -8.62 -13.10
CA LYS A 129 18.05 -9.24 -13.30
C LYS A 129 18.67 -9.76 -12.01
N SER A 130 18.29 -9.21 -10.85
CA SER A 130 18.81 -9.68 -9.56
C SER A 130 18.34 -11.10 -9.21
N GLY A 131 17.24 -11.58 -9.78
CA GLY A 131 16.60 -12.86 -9.44
C GLY A 131 16.00 -12.93 -8.04
N LYS A 132 16.01 -11.82 -7.27
CA LYS A 132 15.44 -11.75 -5.93
C LYS A 132 13.96 -11.39 -5.95
N ASN A 133 13.23 -11.85 -4.94
CA ASN A 133 11.91 -11.32 -4.59
C ASN A 133 12.05 -10.16 -3.61
N TYR A 134 11.04 -9.28 -3.60
CA TYR A 134 11.10 -8.03 -2.85
C TYR A 134 9.88 -7.82 -1.96
N ILE A 135 10.10 -7.22 -0.80
CA ILE A 135 9.05 -6.53 -0.04
C ILE A 135 9.08 -5.06 -0.44
N PHE A 136 8.08 -4.58 -1.16
CA PHE A 136 7.83 -3.16 -1.37
C PHE A 136 7.24 -2.60 -0.08
N ALA A 137 8.10 -2.03 0.76
CA ALA A 137 7.75 -1.54 2.08
C ALA A 137 7.27 -0.09 1.98
N VAL A 138 5.97 0.12 2.08
CA VAL A 138 5.28 1.36 1.71
C VAL A 138 4.90 2.19 2.93
N HIS A 139 5.08 3.50 2.82
CA HIS A 139 4.68 4.53 3.79
C HIS A 139 4.23 5.82 3.11
N PRO A 140 3.35 6.62 3.74
CA PRO A 140 2.38 6.23 4.75
C PRO A 140 1.14 5.55 4.15
N HIS A 141 0.38 4.81 4.98
CA HIS A 141 -0.83 4.10 4.54
C HIS A 141 -1.96 5.07 4.11
N GLY A 142 -2.22 6.14 4.88
CA GLY A 142 -3.41 6.98 4.72
C GLY A 142 -4.72 6.26 5.09
N VAL A 143 -5.87 6.91 4.84
CA VAL A 143 -7.20 6.29 5.01
C VAL A 143 -7.42 5.20 3.96
N PHE A 144 -7.15 5.57 2.71
CA PHE A 144 -7.17 4.71 1.55
C PHE A 144 -5.94 5.00 0.70
N SER A 145 -5.24 3.97 0.23
CA SER A 145 -3.99 4.17 -0.49
C SER A 145 -4.22 4.45 -1.98
N TYR A 146 -4.57 5.69 -2.31
CA TYR A 146 -4.73 6.09 -3.71
C TYR A 146 -3.42 6.08 -4.50
N VAL A 147 -2.28 6.37 -3.85
CA VAL A 147 -0.98 6.21 -4.49
C VAL A 147 -0.74 4.74 -4.85
N GLY A 148 -1.10 3.81 -3.95
CA GLY A 148 -1.04 2.37 -4.25
C GLY A 148 -1.98 1.94 -5.38
N VAL A 149 -3.19 2.51 -5.46
CA VAL A 149 -4.13 2.30 -6.58
C VAL A 149 -3.53 2.80 -7.89
N CYS A 150 -2.99 4.03 -7.90
CA CYS A 150 -2.33 4.58 -9.09
C CYS A 150 -1.15 3.73 -9.52
N GLY A 151 -0.26 3.35 -8.58
CA GLY A 151 0.89 2.50 -8.86
C GLY A 151 0.50 1.11 -9.39
N ALA A 152 -0.59 0.51 -8.90
CA ALA A 152 -1.12 -0.74 -9.45
C ALA A 152 -1.61 -0.55 -10.89
N ILE A 153 -2.31 0.55 -11.19
CA ILE A 153 -2.82 0.85 -12.53
C ILE A 153 -1.67 1.12 -13.50
N THR A 154 -0.70 1.96 -13.13
CA THR A 154 0.45 2.29 -14.00
C THR A 154 1.30 1.06 -14.27
N SER A 155 1.57 0.26 -13.24
CA SER A 155 2.30 -1.00 -13.32
C SER A 155 1.61 -2.01 -14.26
N MET A 156 0.27 -2.11 -14.20
CA MET A 156 -0.52 -2.99 -15.09
C MET A 156 -0.53 -2.54 -16.54
N ASN A 157 -0.38 -1.25 -16.79
CA ASN A 157 -0.49 -0.65 -18.13
C ASN A 157 0.87 -0.26 -18.73
N ALA A 158 1.99 -0.54 -18.05
CA ALA A 158 3.32 -0.25 -18.57
C ALA A 158 3.66 -1.14 -19.79
N PRO A 159 4.09 -0.59 -20.93
CA PRO A 159 4.35 -1.35 -22.16
C PRO A 159 5.41 -2.44 -21.99
N ASP A 160 6.49 -2.13 -21.27
CA ASP A 160 7.64 -3.02 -21.02
C ASP A 160 7.74 -3.42 -19.55
N GLY A 161 6.72 -3.07 -18.76
CA GLY A 161 6.75 -3.19 -17.31
C GLY A 161 6.72 -4.62 -16.81
N ILE A 162 7.23 -4.77 -15.64
CA ILE A 162 6.92 -5.83 -14.69
C ILE A 162 5.39 -5.92 -14.49
N GLY A 163 4.66 -4.84 -14.85
CA GLY A 163 3.28 -4.57 -14.53
C GLY A 163 2.30 -5.71 -14.79
N PRO A 164 1.99 -6.09 -16.02
CA PRO A 164 0.98 -7.13 -16.26
C PRO A 164 1.40 -8.51 -15.74
N LYS A 165 2.73 -8.76 -15.68
CA LYS A 165 3.27 -10.00 -15.12
C LYS A 165 3.47 -9.92 -13.60
N LEU A 166 3.66 -8.73 -13.05
CA LEU A 166 3.94 -8.51 -11.63
C LEU A 166 2.67 -8.30 -10.81
N SER A 167 1.70 -7.52 -11.28
CA SER A 167 0.52 -7.14 -10.48
C SER A 167 -0.42 -8.31 -10.20
N SER A 168 -0.56 -9.26 -11.12
CA SER A 168 -1.24 -10.53 -10.81
C SER A 168 -0.42 -11.41 -9.86
N LYS A 169 0.88 -11.10 -9.66
CA LYS A 169 1.83 -11.89 -8.89
C LYS A 169 2.41 -11.18 -7.68
N VAL A 170 2.28 -9.84 -7.60
CA VAL A 170 2.75 -9.02 -6.46
C VAL A 170 1.54 -8.53 -5.67
N PRO A 171 1.04 -9.37 -4.74
CA PRO A 171 -0.12 -9.01 -3.95
C PRO A 171 0.23 -7.94 -2.91
N THR A 172 -0.81 -7.23 -2.48
CA THR A 172 -0.73 -6.31 -1.35
C THR A 172 -1.10 -7.03 -0.05
N ALA A 173 -0.24 -6.97 0.94
CA ALA A 173 -0.53 -7.53 2.26
C ALA A 173 -1.39 -6.56 3.09
N ALA A 174 -2.54 -7.05 3.59
CA ALA A 174 -3.46 -6.28 4.41
C ALA A 174 -3.99 -7.11 5.60
N ALA A 175 -4.66 -6.44 6.54
CA ALA A 175 -5.23 -7.09 7.71
C ALA A 175 -6.22 -8.20 7.29
N SER A 176 -6.04 -9.40 7.85
CA SER A 176 -6.81 -10.60 7.48
C SER A 176 -8.32 -10.44 7.69
N VAL A 177 -8.74 -9.57 8.62
CA VAL A 177 -10.15 -9.27 8.86
C VAL A 177 -10.86 -8.70 7.62
N LEU A 178 -10.17 -7.93 6.79
CA LEU A 178 -10.73 -7.32 5.57
C LEU A 178 -11.18 -8.36 4.56
N LYS A 179 -10.53 -9.52 4.50
CA LYS A 179 -10.93 -10.64 3.63
C LYS A 179 -12.16 -11.40 4.12
N LYS A 180 -12.63 -11.13 5.34
CA LYS A 180 -13.83 -11.75 5.90
C LYS A 180 -15.11 -10.93 5.64
N PHE A 181 -14.97 -9.68 5.18
CA PHE A 181 -16.11 -8.83 4.87
C PHE A 181 -16.62 -9.08 3.46
N PRO A 182 -17.87 -9.58 3.29
CA PRO A 182 -18.48 -9.73 1.97
C PRO A 182 -18.49 -8.40 1.20
N LEU A 183 -18.42 -8.46 -0.12
CA LEU A 183 -18.29 -7.34 -1.05
C LEU A 183 -16.95 -6.60 -0.94
N LEU A 184 -16.51 -6.26 0.26
CA LEU A 184 -15.22 -5.59 0.46
C LEU A 184 -14.04 -6.49 0.08
N LYS A 185 -14.12 -7.80 0.42
CA LYS A 185 -13.09 -8.77 0.02
C LYS A 185 -12.91 -8.83 -1.50
N ASP A 186 -14.01 -8.66 -2.26
CA ASP A 186 -13.97 -8.74 -3.72
C ASP A 186 -13.34 -7.50 -4.33
N VAL A 187 -13.67 -6.31 -3.81
CA VAL A 187 -13.03 -5.05 -4.21
C VAL A 187 -11.53 -5.07 -3.93
N LEU A 188 -11.14 -5.51 -2.73
CA LEU A 188 -9.72 -5.63 -2.36
C LEU A 188 -9.02 -6.76 -3.14
N GLY A 189 -9.74 -7.82 -3.48
CA GLY A 189 -9.26 -8.93 -4.29
C GLY A 189 -8.79 -8.49 -5.69
N VAL A 190 -9.41 -7.47 -6.28
CA VAL A 190 -8.97 -6.87 -7.55
C VAL A 190 -7.52 -6.34 -7.45
N PHE A 191 -7.08 -5.91 -6.28
CA PHE A 191 -5.70 -5.49 -6.01
C PHE A 191 -4.81 -6.62 -5.49
N GLY A 192 -5.28 -7.87 -5.56
CA GLY A 192 -4.52 -9.03 -5.13
C GLY A 192 -4.23 -9.05 -3.62
N VAL A 193 -5.16 -8.57 -2.78
CA VAL A 193 -4.93 -8.49 -1.33
C VAL A 193 -4.80 -9.88 -0.70
N ILE A 194 -3.70 -10.08 0.05
CA ILE A 194 -3.43 -11.27 0.85
C ILE A 194 -3.34 -10.93 2.35
N PRO A 195 -3.55 -11.91 3.26
CA PRO A 195 -3.34 -11.68 4.69
C PRO A 195 -1.90 -11.28 5.03
N ALA A 196 -1.73 -10.29 5.92
CA ALA A 196 -0.42 -9.78 6.36
C ALA A 196 0.17 -10.57 7.55
N ASP A 197 -0.14 -11.87 7.67
CA ASP A 197 0.48 -12.74 8.68
C ASP A 197 1.83 -13.30 8.19
N ALA A 198 2.73 -13.59 9.15
CA ALA A 198 4.10 -14.00 8.85
C ALA A 198 4.19 -15.26 7.96
N LYS A 199 3.27 -16.23 8.13
CA LYS A 199 3.25 -17.47 7.36
C LYS A 199 2.89 -17.20 5.89
N THR A 200 1.86 -16.38 5.66
CA THR A 200 1.43 -15.99 4.31
C THR A 200 2.51 -15.16 3.61
N LEU A 201 3.12 -14.19 4.29
CA LEU A 201 4.21 -13.39 3.73
C LEU A 201 5.41 -14.24 3.35
N ALA A 202 5.87 -15.13 4.26
CA ALA A 202 7.00 -16.01 4.00
C ALA A 202 6.72 -16.99 2.83
N LYS A 203 5.48 -17.51 2.71
CA LYS A 203 5.07 -18.35 1.59
C LYS A 203 5.08 -17.57 0.28
N GLN A 204 4.55 -16.34 0.29
CA GLN A 204 4.51 -15.49 -0.90
C GLN A 204 5.91 -15.14 -1.40
N LEU A 205 6.84 -14.77 -0.50
CA LEU A 205 8.21 -14.39 -0.85
C LEU A 205 9.05 -15.54 -1.43
N LYS A 206 8.67 -16.79 -1.21
CA LYS A 206 9.29 -17.92 -1.91
C LYS A 206 8.95 -17.98 -3.40
N ALA A 207 7.79 -17.46 -3.78
CA ALA A 207 7.29 -17.51 -5.14
C ALA A 207 7.44 -16.16 -5.87
N ASN A 208 7.13 -15.06 -5.20
CA ASN A 208 7.09 -13.72 -5.79
C ASN A 208 7.24 -12.61 -4.73
N SER A 209 7.45 -11.40 -5.20
CA SER A 209 7.44 -10.18 -4.39
C SER A 209 6.05 -9.87 -3.80
N LEU A 210 5.99 -8.94 -2.86
CA LEU A 210 4.74 -8.43 -2.28
C LEU A 210 4.85 -6.95 -1.89
N VAL A 211 3.70 -6.29 -1.75
CA VAL A 211 3.57 -4.93 -1.19
C VAL A 211 3.12 -5.03 0.26
N LEU A 212 3.78 -4.30 1.15
CA LEU A 212 3.48 -4.28 2.58
C LEU A 212 3.43 -2.84 3.12
N TYR A 213 2.31 -2.48 3.73
CA TYR A 213 2.18 -1.23 4.50
C TYR A 213 2.68 -1.47 5.92
N VAL A 214 3.96 -1.20 6.16
CA VAL A 214 4.69 -1.58 7.38
C VAL A 214 4.11 -0.94 8.63
N GLY A 215 3.86 0.37 8.61
CA GLY A 215 3.30 1.12 9.74
C GLY A 215 1.80 0.88 9.93
N GLY A 216 1.12 0.45 8.86
CA GLY A 216 -0.31 0.17 8.87
C GLY A 216 -1.16 1.38 9.30
N MET A 217 -2.26 1.10 9.98
CA MET A 217 -3.22 2.11 10.44
C MET A 217 -2.68 3.10 11.49
N ALA A 218 -1.59 2.76 12.20
CA ALA A 218 -1.03 3.63 13.22
C ALA A 218 -0.54 4.96 12.62
N GLU A 219 -0.08 4.96 11.37
CA GLU A 219 0.40 6.16 10.66
C GLU A 219 -0.72 7.18 10.43
N LEU A 220 -1.95 6.74 10.22
CA LEU A 220 -3.10 7.62 10.02
C LEU A 220 -3.37 8.52 11.24
N PHE A 221 -3.17 7.99 12.45
CA PHE A 221 -3.45 8.71 13.70
C PHE A 221 -2.32 9.67 14.12
N LYS A 222 -1.18 9.65 13.41
CA LYS A 222 0.04 10.38 13.80
C LYS A 222 0.45 11.47 12.82
N THR A 223 -0.04 11.43 11.60
CA THR A 223 0.25 12.43 10.56
C THR A 223 -0.45 13.76 10.85
N SER A 224 0.24 14.86 10.60
CA SER A 224 -0.28 16.23 10.74
C SER A 224 0.07 17.09 9.52
N PRO A 225 -0.53 18.30 9.35
CA PRO A 225 -0.21 19.19 8.24
C PRO A 225 1.27 19.59 8.15
N LYS A 226 1.98 19.66 9.29
CA LYS A 226 3.40 20.06 9.34
C LYS A 226 4.38 18.90 9.32
N ARG A 227 3.92 17.68 9.62
CA ARG A 227 4.76 16.51 9.83
C ARG A 227 4.11 15.27 9.26
N ASP A 228 4.87 14.50 8.51
CA ASP A 228 4.50 13.10 8.25
C ASP A 228 5.12 12.20 9.33
N ALA A 229 4.36 11.23 9.78
CA ALA A 229 4.83 10.26 10.76
C ALA A 229 4.70 8.85 10.19
N VAL A 230 5.80 8.09 10.26
CA VAL A 230 5.83 6.67 9.96
C VAL A 230 6.06 5.86 11.23
N TYR A 231 5.28 4.80 11.41
CA TYR A 231 5.34 3.98 12.62
C TYR A 231 6.19 2.73 12.39
N LEU A 232 7.47 2.81 12.71
CA LEU A 232 8.48 1.81 12.36
C LEU A 232 9.19 1.18 13.55
N LYS A 233 9.42 1.89 14.67
CA LYS A 233 10.27 1.43 15.78
C LYS A 233 9.96 0.02 16.30
N GLY A 234 8.68 -0.34 16.35
CA GLY A 234 8.23 -1.67 16.75
C GLY A 234 7.99 -2.66 15.60
N ARG A 235 8.21 -2.25 14.36
CA ARG A 235 7.85 -3.04 13.17
C ARG A 235 9.06 -3.72 12.52
N LYS A 236 9.70 -4.64 13.24
CA LYS A 236 10.90 -5.36 12.76
C LYS A 236 10.59 -6.68 12.03
N GLY A 237 9.35 -7.19 12.16
CA GLY A 237 8.96 -8.52 11.67
C GLY A 237 9.16 -8.71 10.17
N PHE A 238 8.96 -7.68 9.34
CA PHE A 238 9.14 -7.77 7.89
C PHE A 238 10.62 -7.92 7.51
N ILE A 239 11.55 -7.29 8.24
CA ILE A 239 13.00 -7.48 8.07
C ILE A 239 13.38 -8.92 8.38
N LYS A 240 12.89 -9.46 9.52
CA LYS A 240 13.11 -10.87 9.89
C LYS A 240 12.63 -11.83 8.79
N ILE A 241 11.44 -11.59 8.23
CA ILE A 241 10.88 -12.41 7.15
C ILE A 241 11.73 -12.28 5.88
N ALA A 242 12.16 -11.06 5.50
CA ALA A 242 13.01 -10.84 4.33
C ALA A 242 14.37 -11.57 4.45
N LEU A 243 15.05 -11.42 5.57
CA LEU A 243 16.32 -12.11 5.84
C LEU A 243 16.17 -13.64 5.74
N ARG A 244 15.11 -14.20 6.34
CA ARG A 244 14.84 -15.65 6.34
C ARG A 244 14.47 -16.21 4.99
N SER A 245 13.81 -15.45 4.15
CA SER A 245 13.35 -15.88 2.83
C SER A 245 14.37 -15.59 1.71
N GLY A 246 15.46 -14.87 1.99
CA GLY A 246 16.41 -14.40 0.97
C GLY A 246 15.83 -13.30 0.07
N ALA A 247 14.69 -12.72 0.45
CA ALA A 247 14.11 -11.57 -0.23
C ALA A 247 14.83 -10.28 0.20
N ASP A 248 14.69 -9.24 -0.63
CA ASP A 248 15.21 -7.92 -0.28
C ASP A 248 14.05 -6.93 0.01
N VAL A 249 14.36 -5.77 0.58
CA VAL A 249 13.37 -4.75 0.93
C VAL A 249 13.61 -3.49 0.10
N LEU A 250 12.55 -2.99 -0.53
CA LEU A 250 12.50 -1.74 -1.27
C LEU A 250 11.76 -0.70 -0.42
N PRO A 251 12.43 0.35 0.07
CA PRO A 251 11.72 1.45 0.71
C PRO A 251 10.89 2.20 -0.32
N CYS A 252 9.63 2.45 0.00
CA CYS A 252 8.69 3.14 -0.86
C CYS A 252 7.97 4.24 -0.08
N TYR A 253 7.87 5.45 -0.66
CA TYR A 253 7.19 6.56 -0.02
C TYR A 253 6.07 7.12 -0.87
N PHE A 254 4.90 7.32 -0.25
CA PHE A 254 3.66 7.81 -0.88
C PHE A 254 3.36 9.23 -0.40
N PHE A 255 3.87 10.22 -1.12
CA PHE A 255 3.64 11.63 -0.80
C PHE A 255 2.19 12.02 -1.05
N VAL A 256 1.65 12.84 -0.15
CA VAL A 256 0.29 13.41 -0.19
C VAL A 256 -0.84 12.39 0.02
N ASN A 257 -0.52 11.09 0.10
CA ASN A 257 -1.52 10.04 0.26
C ASN A 257 -2.45 10.22 1.49
N THR A 258 -1.95 10.82 2.56
CA THR A 258 -2.68 11.07 3.80
C THR A 258 -3.66 12.24 3.74
N THR A 259 -3.56 13.10 2.72
CA THR A 259 -4.41 14.29 2.56
C THR A 259 -5.55 14.11 1.56
N VAL A 260 -5.57 13.00 0.83
CA VAL A 260 -6.62 12.67 -0.17
C VAL A 260 -7.98 12.57 0.49
N LEU A 261 -8.02 11.94 1.68
CA LEU A 261 -9.19 11.83 2.53
C LEU A 261 -8.81 12.26 3.94
N GLU A 262 -9.67 13.03 4.56
CA GLU A 262 -9.57 13.35 5.99
C GLU A 262 -10.23 12.26 6.81
N ALA A 263 -9.73 12.04 8.02
CA ALA A 263 -10.29 11.06 8.95
C ALA A 263 -10.46 11.67 10.33
N MET A 264 -11.49 11.25 11.03
CA MET A 264 -11.67 11.56 12.44
C MET A 264 -10.70 10.72 13.27
N THR A 265 -9.60 11.31 13.70
CA THR A 265 -8.51 10.62 14.42
C THR A 265 -8.63 10.72 15.94
N TYR A 266 -9.71 11.34 16.45
CA TYR A 266 -9.99 11.58 17.86
C TYR A 266 -11.44 11.22 18.22
N GLY A 267 -11.74 11.14 19.53
CA GLY A 267 -13.06 10.83 20.05
C GLY A 267 -13.30 9.33 20.28
N PRO A 268 -14.48 8.97 20.85
CA PRO A 268 -14.76 7.61 21.32
C PRO A 268 -14.64 6.52 20.25
N LEU A 269 -15.02 6.84 19.01
CA LEU A 269 -14.92 5.90 17.88
C LEU A 269 -13.47 5.62 17.50
N ALA A 270 -12.62 6.65 17.49
CA ALA A 270 -11.19 6.50 17.24
C ALA A 270 -10.48 5.72 18.38
N ASP A 271 -10.90 5.93 19.63
CA ASP A 271 -10.39 5.19 20.78
C ASP A 271 -10.79 3.70 20.72
N LEU A 272 -12.03 3.42 20.34
CA LEU A 272 -12.52 2.06 20.13
C LEU A 272 -11.79 1.38 18.97
N SER A 273 -11.60 2.10 17.86
CA SER A 273 -10.84 1.65 16.69
C SER A 273 -9.42 1.23 17.09
N ARG A 274 -8.72 2.06 17.87
CA ARG A 274 -7.37 1.74 18.38
C ARG A 274 -7.35 0.52 19.31
N LYS A 275 -8.33 0.41 20.21
CA LYS A 275 -8.44 -0.74 21.13
C LYS A 275 -8.71 -2.06 20.40
N LEU A 276 -9.55 -2.03 19.38
CA LEU A 276 -9.92 -3.23 18.61
C LEU A 276 -8.92 -3.56 17.48
N GLY A 277 -7.98 -2.67 17.18
CA GLY A 277 -7.06 -2.84 16.05
C GLY A 277 -7.77 -2.89 14.68
N VAL A 278 -8.98 -2.31 14.59
CA VAL A 278 -9.81 -2.27 13.38
C VAL A 278 -10.05 -0.82 13.01
N SER A 279 -9.95 -0.49 11.71
CA SER A 279 -10.26 0.86 11.22
C SER A 279 -11.76 1.13 11.27
N MET A 280 -12.22 1.65 12.39
CA MET A 280 -13.57 2.20 12.53
C MET A 280 -13.48 3.72 12.61
N THR A 281 -13.16 4.36 11.48
CA THR A 281 -12.92 5.80 11.44
C THR A 281 -13.87 6.42 10.42
N LEU A 282 -14.55 7.50 10.81
CA LEU A 282 -15.27 8.33 9.88
C LEU A 282 -14.26 9.10 9.03
N PHE A 283 -14.45 9.10 7.73
CA PHE A 283 -13.60 9.80 6.80
C PHE A 283 -14.42 10.50 5.70
N TRP A 284 -13.86 11.56 5.15
CA TRP A 284 -14.48 12.36 4.09
C TRP A 284 -13.40 12.99 3.20
N GLY A 285 -13.82 13.50 2.07
CA GLY A 285 -12.98 14.24 1.13
C GLY A 285 -13.75 15.38 0.49
N ARG A 286 -13.94 15.36 -0.85
CA ARG A 286 -14.73 16.39 -1.54
C ARG A 286 -16.18 16.37 -1.11
N PHE A 287 -16.74 17.55 -0.95
CA PHE A 287 -18.16 17.76 -0.60
C PHE A 287 -18.58 17.09 0.73
N PHE A 288 -17.64 16.89 1.66
CA PHE A 288 -17.85 16.12 2.90
C PHE A 288 -18.36 14.69 2.67
N LEU A 289 -18.18 14.17 1.47
CA LEU A 289 -18.52 12.79 1.09
C LEU A 289 -17.24 11.94 1.08
N PRO A 290 -17.33 10.60 1.09
CA PRO A 290 -16.17 9.71 0.95
C PRO A 290 -15.64 9.71 -0.49
N MET A 291 -15.37 10.87 -1.04
CA MET A 291 -14.85 11.10 -2.39
C MET A 291 -13.48 11.74 -2.31
N PRO A 292 -12.49 11.29 -3.10
CA PRO A 292 -11.12 11.77 -2.98
C PRO A 292 -10.99 13.25 -3.36
N LYS A 293 -10.19 13.99 -2.60
CA LYS A 293 -9.73 15.33 -2.99
C LYS A 293 -8.79 15.23 -4.17
N ARG A 294 -8.82 16.21 -5.06
CA ARG A 294 -7.83 16.33 -6.13
C ARG A 294 -6.55 16.93 -5.55
N VAL A 295 -5.53 16.11 -5.42
CA VAL A 295 -4.20 16.49 -4.94
C VAL A 295 -3.16 15.79 -5.80
N PRO A 296 -1.99 16.42 -6.08
CA PRO A 296 -0.93 15.79 -6.84
C PRO A 296 -0.28 14.70 -5.99
N LEU A 297 -0.40 13.45 -6.42
CA LEU A 297 0.18 12.31 -5.72
C LEU A 297 1.55 11.95 -6.27
N THR A 298 2.49 11.61 -5.40
CA THR A 298 3.82 11.18 -5.81
C THR A 298 4.20 9.86 -5.16
N TYR A 299 4.70 8.92 -5.96
CA TYR A 299 5.29 7.67 -5.52
C TYR A 299 6.80 7.71 -5.75
N ALA A 300 7.57 7.55 -4.69
CA ALA A 300 9.00 7.35 -4.77
C ALA A 300 9.37 5.93 -4.34
N ARG A 301 10.12 5.22 -5.19
CA ARG A 301 10.66 3.89 -4.92
C ARG A 301 12.19 3.98 -4.87
N GLY A 302 12.73 3.66 -3.69
CA GLY A 302 14.17 3.60 -3.47
C GLY A 302 14.82 2.35 -4.03
N ARG A 303 16.13 2.23 -3.82
CA ARG A 303 16.89 1.03 -4.15
C ARG A 303 16.71 -0.07 -3.09
N PRO A 304 16.88 -1.36 -3.44
CA PRO A 304 16.90 -2.45 -2.49
C PRO A 304 17.98 -2.21 -1.42
N LEU A 305 17.73 -2.68 -0.20
CA LEU A 305 18.68 -2.56 0.91
C LEU A 305 19.95 -3.41 0.75
N GLY A 306 19.88 -4.46 -0.08
CA GLY A 306 20.97 -5.42 -0.24
C GLY A 306 21.00 -6.48 0.87
N LEU A 307 19.82 -6.89 1.39
CA LEU A 307 19.75 -7.87 2.48
C LEU A 307 20.41 -9.19 2.10
N PRO A 308 21.25 -9.77 3.02
CA PRO A 308 21.72 -11.14 2.89
C PRO A 308 20.63 -12.15 3.20
N HIS A 309 20.80 -13.39 2.72
CA HIS A 309 19.96 -14.49 3.16
C HIS A 309 20.51 -15.07 4.47
N ILE A 310 19.75 -14.92 5.56
CA ILE A 310 20.08 -15.43 6.89
C ILE A 310 18.89 -16.27 7.39
N PRO A 311 18.94 -17.61 7.29
CA PRO A 311 17.81 -18.48 7.68
C PRO A 311 17.38 -18.32 9.15
N GLU A 312 18.34 -18.06 10.04
CA GLU A 312 18.09 -17.86 11.48
C GLU A 312 18.74 -16.54 11.94
N PRO A 313 18.15 -15.38 11.60
CA PRO A 313 18.73 -14.10 11.97
C PRO A 313 18.62 -13.86 13.47
N THR A 314 19.72 -13.38 14.06
CA THR A 314 19.77 -12.89 15.44
C THR A 314 18.99 -11.58 15.59
N GLU A 315 18.58 -11.24 16.79
CA GLU A 315 17.93 -9.94 17.04
C GLU A 315 18.87 -8.76 16.69
N ALA A 316 20.19 -8.90 16.91
CA ALA A 316 21.16 -7.87 16.53
C ALA A 316 21.23 -7.64 15.02
N GLU A 317 21.15 -8.69 14.20
CA GLU A 317 21.09 -8.59 12.74
C GLU A 317 19.78 -7.96 12.27
N ILE A 318 18.66 -8.35 12.89
CA ILE A 318 17.34 -7.75 12.59
C ILE A 318 17.38 -6.26 12.94
N ASP A 319 17.91 -5.87 14.09
CA ASP A 319 18.00 -4.48 14.54
C ASP A 319 18.91 -3.65 13.64
N HIS A 320 20.04 -4.19 13.22
CA HIS A 320 20.94 -3.54 12.29
C HIS A 320 20.22 -3.22 10.95
N TRP A 321 19.62 -4.22 10.31
CA TRP A 321 18.95 -4.02 9.03
C TRP A 321 17.71 -3.16 9.12
N HIS A 322 17.00 -3.23 10.26
CA HIS A 322 15.89 -2.33 10.53
C HIS A 322 16.34 -0.87 10.67
N ALA A 323 17.46 -0.61 11.32
CA ALA A 323 18.04 0.73 11.42
C ALA A 323 18.45 1.26 10.03
N VAL A 324 19.11 0.42 9.21
CA VAL A 324 19.43 0.75 7.81
C VAL A 324 18.15 1.11 7.03
N TYR A 325 17.09 0.33 7.18
CA TYR A 325 15.81 0.60 6.54
C TYR A 325 15.23 1.97 6.95
N CYS A 326 15.21 2.28 8.24
CA CYS A 326 14.70 3.55 8.74
C CYS A 326 15.46 4.75 8.16
N GLU A 327 16.79 4.66 8.06
CA GLU A 327 17.59 5.72 7.44
C GLU A 327 17.31 5.84 5.93
N ARG A 328 17.13 4.74 5.21
CA ARG A 328 16.79 4.76 3.78
C ARG A 328 15.42 5.40 3.52
N VAL A 329 14.44 5.18 4.39
CA VAL A 329 13.12 5.84 4.30
C VAL A 329 13.26 7.35 4.49
N LYS A 330 14.08 7.81 5.45
CA LYS A 330 14.36 9.25 5.65
C LYS A 330 15.06 9.87 4.43
N GLU A 331 16.11 9.22 3.93
CA GLU A 331 16.83 9.67 2.74
C GLU A 331 15.90 9.78 1.52
N LEU A 332 15.03 8.79 1.32
CA LEU A 332 14.05 8.79 0.25
C LEU A 332 13.06 9.96 0.40
N PHE A 333 12.54 10.18 1.61
CA PHE A 333 11.65 11.29 1.91
C PHE A 333 12.32 12.64 1.59
N GLU A 334 13.51 12.89 2.14
CA GLU A 334 14.23 14.16 1.95
C GLU A 334 14.54 14.44 0.47
N ARG A 335 14.89 13.40 -0.28
CA ARG A 335 15.22 13.50 -1.71
C ARG A 335 14.03 13.89 -2.57
N TYR A 336 12.84 13.34 -2.27
CA TYR A 336 11.66 13.48 -3.13
C TYR A 336 10.61 14.47 -2.62
N LYS A 337 10.65 14.90 -1.37
CA LYS A 337 9.67 15.86 -0.82
C LYS A 337 9.59 17.17 -1.60
N GLY A 338 10.69 17.60 -2.23
CA GLY A 338 10.76 18.83 -3.02
C GLY A 338 9.98 18.81 -4.33
N PHE A 339 9.61 17.61 -4.84
CA PHE A 339 8.77 17.49 -6.04
C PHE A 339 7.29 17.81 -5.79
N ASN A 340 6.88 17.82 -4.52
CA ASN A 340 5.53 18.25 -4.15
C ASN A 340 5.61 19.55 -3.31
N PRO A 341 4.97 20.65 -3.77
CA PRO A 341 5.03 21.94 -3.07
C PRO A 341 4.58 21.87 -1.60
N ASP A 342 3.56 21.06 -1.31
CA ASP A 342 2.98 20.92 0.03
C ASP A 342 3.90 20.16 1.00
N TYR A 343 4.89 19.44 0.46
CA TYR A 343 5.82 18.63 1.25
C TYR A 343 7.18 19.26 1.47
N LYS A 344 7.50 20.32 0.73
CA LYS A 344 8.81 20.97 0.76
C LYS A 344 9.28 21.34 2.17
N HIS A 345 8.34 21.71 3.03
CA HIS A 345 8.61 22.16 4.41
C HIS A 345 8.31 21.09 5.47
N LYS A 346 7.84 19.92 5.06
CA LYS A 346 7.53 18.86 6.01
C LYS A 346 8.78 18.13 6.48
N GLU A 347 8.69 17.66 7.72
CA GLU A 347 9.67 16.75 8.33
C GLU A 347 9.07 15.35 8.44
N LEU A 348 9.91 14.33 8.31
CA LEU A 348 9.54 12.95 8.55
C LEU A 348 9.91 12.54 9.96
N LEU A 349 8.90 12.16 10.74
CA LEU A 349 9.07 11.58 12.06
C LEU A 349 9.01 10.05 11.95
N VAL A 350 10.06 9.37 12.38
CA VAL A 350 10.12 7.91 12.49
C VAL A 350 9.91 7.50 13.94
N GLU A 351 8.75 6.89 14.25
CA GLU A 351 8.35 6.46 15.59
C GLU A 351 8.36 4.94 15.78
#